data_c197a62bd6a5e7092a5e46a0c002ca86
#
_entry.id   c197a62bd6a5e7092a5e46a0c002ca86
#
_cell.length_a   1.000
_cell.length_b   1.000
_cell.length_c   1.000
_cell.angle_alpha   90.00
_cell.angle_beta   90.00
_cell.angle_gamma   90.00
#
_symmetry.space_group_name_H-M   'P 1'
#
loop_
_entity.id
_entity.type
_entity.pdbx_description
1 polymer ?
#
loop_
_entity_poly.entity_id
_entity_poly.type
_entity_poly.pdbx_seq_one_letter_code
_entity_poly.pdbx_strand_id
1 'polypeptide(L)'
;FDEQNITFGSNLISVSRLSKSQNIDHESIDEYLESGVISSPNTIFKNVKKLKPAEIYEINILNDEFVISSKNYWKIDNFIDNKPFNENKFFEIFTEAVSLRTEADVEIANFLSGGIDSSSIAKNLNENRINLNTFSVEIKNSKYDESNWSREVARKYGTNHEKVQIDENIKDNDIFSSIDSLDEPYSDPSIVPSFLLSKQIAKKYKVAISGDGGDELLGGYRRFQKALADKTRLQNI
;
A
#
# COMPACT_ATOMS: atom_id res chain seq x y z
N PHE A 1 20.85 15.77 2.15
CA PHE A 1 21.34 17.04 2.66
C PHE A 1 22.81 17.17 2.28
N ASP A 2 23.17 18.30 1.76
CA ASP A 2 24.55 18.76 1.75
C ASP A 2 24.60 20.12 2.52
N GLU A 3 25.81 20.68 2.73
CA GLU A 3 25.99 21.88 3.54
C GLU A 3 25.19 23.11 3.03
N GLN A 4 24.77 23.12 1.77
CA GLN A 4 24.10 24.24 1.12
C GLN A 4 22.71 23.95 0.61
N ASN A 5 22.32 22.65 0.52
CA ASN A 5 21.07 22.26 -0.14
C ASN A 5 20.33 21.15 0.60
N ILE A 6 19.01 21.29 0.66
CA ILE A 6 18.11 20.24 1.07
C ILE A 6 17.23 19.86 -0.12
N THR A 7 17.29 18.60 -0.52
CA THR A 7 16.43 18.05 -1.59
C THR A 7 15.44 17.10 -0.97
N PHE A 8 14.16 17.28 -1.25
CA PHE A 8 13.09 16.40 -0.79
C PHE A 8 12.04 16.21 -1.88
N GLY A 9 11.29 15.12 -1.80
CA GLY A 9 10.24 14.79 -2.77
C GLY A 9 9.56 13.48 -2.42
N SER A 10 8.48 13.18 -3.12
CA SER A 10 7.71 11.95 -2.97
C SER A 10 8.23 10.78 -3.83
N ASN A 11 9.21 11.03 -4.72
CA ASN A 11 9.77 10.04 -5.62
C ASN A 11 11.28 9.95 -5.40
N LEU A 12 11.76 8.76 -5.05
CA LEU A 12 13.16 8.51 -4.69
C LEU A 12 14.14 8.78 -5.84
N ILE A 13 13.79 8.31 -7.05
CA ILE A 13 14.64 8.50 -8.24
C ILE A 13 14.81 9.99 -8.55
N SER A 14 13.75 10.76 -8.44
CA SER A 14 13.80 12.22 -8.66
C SER A 14 14.69 12.92 -7.64
N VAL A 15 14.57 12.55 -6.36
CA VAL A 15 15.40 13.10 -5.28
C VAL A 15 16.85 12.72 -5.49
N SER A 16 17.17 11.47 -5.82
CA SER A 16 18.55 11.01 -6.05
C SER A 16 19.23 11.74 -7.21
N ARG A 17 18.48 12.01 -8.28
CA ARG A 17 18.99 12.76 -9.45
C ARG A 17 19.24 14.23 -9.11
N LEU A 18 18.30 14.90 -8.46
CA LEU A 18 18.41 16.31 -8.07
C LEU A 18 19.55 16.53 -7.07
N SER A 19 19.70 15.65 -6.08
CA SER A 19 20.77 15.71 -5.09
C SER A 19 22.10 15.13 -5.59
N LYS A 20 22.16 14.63 -6.84
CA LYS A 20 23.33 13.93 -7.41
C LYS A 20 23.83 12.76 -6.57
N SER A 21 22.95 12.18 -5.76
CA SER A 21 23.22 11.10 -4.80
C SER A 21 22.75 9.76 -5.36
N GLN A 22 23.49 9.22 -6.35
CA GLN A 22 23.15 7.96 -7.03
C GLN A 22 24.09 6.79 -6.64
N ASN A 23 24.93 6.99 -5.62
CA ASN A 23 25.78 5.91 -5.10
C ASN A 23 24.93 4.87 -4.39
N ILE A 24 25.04 3.64 -4.84
CA ILE A 24 24.32 2.51 -4.28
C ILE A 24 24.79 2.20 -2.85
N ASP A 25 23.83 1.91 -1.99
CA ASP A 25 24.07 1.45 -0.63
C ASP A 25 24.05 -0.08 -0.60
N HIS A 26 25.21 -0.70 -0.39
CA HIS A 26 25.34 -2.15 -0.38
C HIS A 26 24.66 -2.80 0.82
N GLU A 27 24.63 -2.13 1.98
CA GLU A 27 23.91 -2.63 3.17
C GLU A 27 22.40 -2.70 2.88
N SER A 28 21.85 -1.73 2.17
CA SER A 28 20.46 -1.75 1.73
C SER A 28 20.17 -2.85 0.70
N ILE A 29 21.16 -3.21 -0.15
CA ILE A 29 21.03 -4.38 -1.04
C ILE A 29 20.95 -5.67 -0.22
N ASP A 30 21.83 -5.82 0.77
CA ASP A 30 21.86 -7.02 1.63
C ASP A 30 20.53 -7.15 2.39
N GLU A 31 20.01 -6.04 2.94
CA GLU A 31 18.69 -6.01 3.58
C GLU A 31 17.58 -6.44 2.61
N TYR A 32 17.59 -5.92 1.38
CA TYR A 32 16.63 -6.31 0.36
C TYR A 32 16.70 -7.79 -0.01
N LEU A 33 17.89 -8.35 -0.17
CA LEU A 33 18.08 -9.76 -0.49
C LEU A 33 17.61 -10.69 0.65
N GLU A 34 17.68 -10.24 1.89
CA GLU A 34 17.22 -10.98 3.06
C GLU A 34 15.72 -10.87 3.28
N SER A 35 15.17 -9.67 3.20
CA SER A 35 13.79 -9.37 3.62
C SER A 35 12.81 -9.08 2.47
N GLY A 36 13.32 -8.82 1.26
CA GLY A 36 12.52 -8.45 0.09
C GLY A 36 12.15 -6.97 0.01
N VAL A 37 12.56 -6.16 1.00
CA VAL A 37 12.28 -4.72 1.08
C VAL A 37 13.46 -3.99 1.72
N ILE A 38 13.56 -2.67 1.50
CA ILE A 38 14.48 -1.79 2.21
C ILE A 38 13.70 -0.98 3.22
N SER A 39 13.98 -1.17 4.51
CA SER A 39 13.22 -0.55 5.59
C SER A 39 13.57 0.93 5.77
N SER A 40 12.56 1.74 6.09
CA SER A 40 12.75 3.14 6.46
C SER A 40 13.66 3.25 7.73
N PRO A 41 14.63 4.17 7.79
CA PRO A 41 14.80 5.31 6.89
C PRO A 41 15.73 5.05 5.70
N ASN A 42 16.22 3.83 5.49
CA ASN A 42 17.17 3.53 4.43
C ASN A 42 16.51 3.55 3.04
N THR A 43 17.34 3.75 2.03
CA THR A 43 16.99 3.60 0.62
C THR A 43 18.11 2.88 -0.11
N ILE A 44 17.88 2.50 -1.37
CA ILE A 44 18.92 1.94 -2.23
C ILE A 44 20.10 2.92 -2.46
N PHE A 45 19.95 4.20 -2.16
CA PHE A 45 20.99 5.23 -2.35
C PHE A 45 21.56 5.67 -0.99
N LYS A 46 22.89 5.68 -0.83
CA LYS A 46 23.60 5.98 0.44
C LYS A 46 23.16 7.25 1.16
N ASN A 47 22.98 8.34 0.41
CA ASN A 47 22.75 9.68 0.97
C ASN A 47 21.29 10.15 0.82
N VAL A 48 20.40 9.24 0.48
CA VAL A 48 18.97 9.53 0.41
C VAL A 48 18.23 8.71 1.47
N LYS A 49 17.40 9.35 2.25
CA LYS A 49 16.66 8.69 3.33
C LYS A 49 15.17 8.86 3.16
N LYS A 50 14.40 7.84 3.50
CA LYS A 50 12.94 7.94 3.67
C LYS A 50 12.63 8.63 4.99
N LEU A 51 11.58 9.43 5.02
CA LEU A 51 11.00 9.86 6.30
C LEU A 51 10.40 8.62 6.98
N LYS A 52 10.53 8.54 8.30
CA LYS A 52 9.90 7.46 9.05
C LYS A 52 8.39 7.67 9.11
N PRO A 53 7.60 6.59 9.15
CA PRO A 53 6.16 6.70 9.33
C PRO A 53 5.80 7.52 10.58
N ALA A 54 4.76 8.34 10.48
CA ALA A 54 4.25 9.19 11.56
C ALA A 54 5.27 10.18 12.14
N GLU A 55 6.30 10.59 11.38
CA GLU A 55 7.31 11.57 11.77
C GLU A 55 7.14 12.86 10.96
N ILE A 56 7.21 13.98 11.64
CA ILE A 56 7.26 15.31 11.03
C ILE A 56 8.68 15.83 11.15
N TYR A 57 9.24 16.30 10.03
CA TYR A 57 10.50 17.03 9.99
C TYR A 57 10.21 18.51 9.81
N GLU A 58 10.79 19.32 10.68
CA GLU A 58 10.74 20.76 10.61
C GLU A 58 12.13 21.28 10.26
N ILE A 59 12.22 22.06 9.19
CA ILE A 59 13.47 22.60 8.69
C ILE A 59 13.40 24.13 8.81
N ASN A 60 14.21 24.69 9.69
CA ASN A 60 14.35 26.12 9.87
C ASN A 60 15.64 26.60 9.23
N ILE A 61 15.60 27.71 8.52
CA ILE A 61 16.77 28.37 7.93
C ILE A 61 17.15 29.52 8.84
N LEU A 62 18.27 29.41 9.54
CA LEU A 62 18.78 30.40 10.47
C LEU A 62 20.21 30.77 10.06
N ASN A 63 20.45 32.04 9.72
CA ASN A 63 21.78 32.55 9.33
C ASN A 63 22.42 31.70 8.20
N ASP A 64 21.64 31.35 7.18
CA ASP A 64 22.05 30.49 6.07
C ASP A 64 22.40 29.05 6.45
N GLU A 65 22.08 28.61 7.67
CA GLU A 65 22.23 27.24 8.12
C GLU A 65 20.89 26.55 8.27
N PHE A 66 20.85 25.22 7.99
CA PHE A 66 19.65 24.40 8.18
C PHE A 66 19.62 23.82 9.58
N VAL A 67 18.60 24.18 10.35
CA VAL A 67 18.31 23.55 11.64
C VAL A 67 17.16 22.60 11.48
N ILE A 68 17.43 21.30 11.64
CA ILE A 68 16.44 20.24 11.40
C ILE A 68 16.03 19.65 12.75
N SER A 69 14.73 19.59 12.98
CA SER A 69 14.13 18.88 14.11
C SER A 69 13.10 17.88 13.61
N SER A 70 12.88 16.81 14.35
CA SER A 70 11.84 15.85 14.06
C SER A 70 11.04 15.46 15.28
N LYS A 71 9.76 15.11 15.08
CA LYS A 71 8.89 14.58 16.13
C LYS A 71 7.92 13.55 15.58
N ASN A 72 7.65 12.51 16.37
CA ASN A 72 6.56 11.60 16.08
C ASN A 72 5.23 12.24 16.50
N TYR A 73 4.27 12.31 15.56
CA TYR A 73 2.92 12.81 15.84
C TYR A 73 1.92 11.70 16.16
N TRP A 74 2.25 10.45 15.87
CA TRP A 74 1.41 9.29 16.12
C TRP A 74 2.28 8.06 16.45
N LYS A 75 1.81 7.23 17.38
CA LYS A 75 2.39 5.93 17.71
C LYS A 75 1.28 4.96 18.02
N ILE A 76 1.34 3.76 17.45
CA ILE A 76 0.34 2.72 17.66
C ILE A 76 0.21 2.33 19.13
N ASP A 77 1.33 2.34 19.88
CA ASP A 77 1.37 1.98 21.30
C ASP A 77 0.44 2.83 22.16
N ASN A 78 0.18 4.08 21.74
CA ASN A 78 -0.72 4.98 22.45
C ASN A 78 -2.21 4.56 22.37
N PHE A 79 -2.54 3.62 21.48
CA PHE A 79 -3.89 3.16 21.21
C PHE A 79 -4.11 1.69 21.58
N ILE A 80 -3.04 1.00 22.00
CA ILE A 80 -3.17 -0.39 22.48
C ILE A 80 -3.79 -0.37 23.87
N ASP A 81 -4.92 -1.02 24.01
CA ASP A 81 -5.56 -1.25 25.30
C ASP A 81 -5.95 -2.75 25.43
N ASN A 82 -6.23 -3.17 26.65
CA ASN A 82 -6.64 -4.55 26.97
C ASN A 82 -8.17 -4.73 27.02
N LYS A 83 -8.93 -3.79 26.43
CA LYS A 83 -10.38 -3.91 26.39
C LYS A 83 -10.79 -5.02 25.43
N PRO A 84 -11.90 -5.71 25.71
CA PRO A 84 -12.45 -6.68 24.79
C PRO A 84 -12.80 -6.02 23.46
N PHE A 85 -12.64 -6.76 22.37
CA PHE A 85 -13.02 -6.30 21.03
C PHE A 85 -14.52 -5.94 21.02
N ASN A 86 -14.83 -4.77 20.48
CA ASN A 86 -16.19 -4.28 20.31
C ASN A 86 -16.51 -4.17 18.81
N GLU A 87 -17.33 -5.08 18.34
CA GLU A 87 -17.70 -5.19 16.92
C GLU A 87 -18.42 -3.92 16.42
N ASN A 88 -19.34 -3.37 17.18
CA ASN A 88 -20.06 -2.16 16.77
C ASN A 88 -19.11 -0.98 16.61
N LYS A 89 -18.21 -0.80 17.58
CA LYS A 89 -17.19 0.26 17.53
C LYS A 89 -16.23 0.07 16.36
N PHE A 90 -15.87 -1.17 16.04
CA PHE A 90 -15.06 -1.49 14.87
C PHE A 90 -15.77 -1.05 13.59
N PHE A 91 -17.03 -1.41 13.40
CA PHE A 91 -17.77 -1.03 12.20
C PHE A 91 -18.03 0.47 12.09
N GLU A 92 -18.22 1.17 13.20
CA GLU A 92 -18.29 2.65 13.21
C GLU A 92 -17.00 3.26 12.66
N ILE A 93 -15.86 2.87 13.23
CA ILE A 93 -14.53 3.37 12.80
C ILE A 93 -14.23 2.98 11.35
N PHE A 94 -14.57 1.74 10.96
CA PHE A 94 -14.37 1.28 9.59
C PHE A 94 -15.20 2.11 8.59
N THR A 95 -16.48 2.36 8.93
CA THR A 95 -17.36 3.17 8.08
C THR A 95 -16.85 4.61 7.95
N GLU A 96 -16.43 5.22 9.04
CA GLU A 96 -15.82 6.55 9.03
C GLU A 96 -14.53 6.57 8.18
N ALA A 97 -13.67 5.58 8.36
CA ALA A 97 -12.42 5.47 7.62
C ALA A 97 -12.65 5.32 6.11
N VAL A 98 -13.63 4.53 5.69
CA VAL A 98 -14.00 4.39 4.27
C VAL A 98 -14.62 5.70 3.75
N SER A 99 -15.53 6.30 4.50
CA SER A 99 -16.19 7.56 4.13
C SER A 99 -15.20 8.69 3.89
N LEU A 100 -14.25 8.90 4.80
CA LEU A 100 -13.21 9.92 4.66
C LEU A 100 -12.37 9.78 3.38
N ARG A 101 -12.25 8.57 2.86
CA ARG A 101 -11.49 8.28 1.63
C ARG A 101 -12.31 8.46 0.36
N THR A 102 -13.60 8.69 0.49
CA THR A 102 -14.49 9.01 -0.64
C THR A 102 -14.67 10.49 -0.87
N GLU A 103 -14.12 11.33 0.01
CA GLU A 103 -14.10 12.78 -0.18
C GLU A 103 -13.10 13.16 -1.26
N ALA A 104 -13.58 13.32 -2.48
CA ALA A 104 -12.77 13.66 -3.65
C ALA A 104 -13.58 14.48 -4.65
N ASP A 105 -12.89 15.38 -5.36
CA ASP A 105 -13.46 16.20 -6.44
C ASP A 105 -13.61 15.42 -7.77
N VAL A 106 -13.34 14.11 -7.77
CA VAL A 106 -13.35 13.24 -8.95
C VAL A 106 -14.04 11.92 -8.62
N GLU A 107 -14.52 11.24 -9.64
CA GLU A 107 -15.06 9.88 -9.48
C GLU A 107 -13.99 8.91 -8.98
N ILE A 108 -14.40 8.02 -8.08
CA ILE A 108 -13.54 7.05 -7.42
C ILE A 108 -13.83 5.65 -7.97
N ALA A 109 -12.77 4.91 -8.25
CA ALA A 109 -12.81 3.48 -8.50
C ALA A 109 -12.55 2.68 -7.22
N ASN A 110 -12.95 1.41 -7.20
CA ASN A 110 -12.60 0.47 -6.12
C ASN A 110 -12.01 -0.81 -6.69
N PHE A 111 -10.88 -1.25 -6.15
CA PHE A 111 -10.31 -2.56 -6.43
C PHE A 111 -11.11 -3.63 -5.71
N LEU A 112 -11.61 -4.60 -6.45
CA LEU A 112 -12.48 -5.65 -5.91
C LEU A 112 -11.92 -7.03 -6.29
N SER A 113 -11.17 -7.65 -5.39
CA SER A 113 -10.70 -9.04 -5.57
C SER A 113 -11.78 -10.07 -5.24
N GLY A 114 -12.76 -9.71 -4.41
CA GLY A 114 -13.72 -10.63 -3.81
C GLY A 114 -13.24 -11.22 -2.48
N GLY A 115 -12.04 -10.86 -2.01
CA GLY A 115 -11.56 -11.13 -0.65
C GLY A 115 -12.34 -10.30 0.40
N ILE A 116 -12.17 -10.64 1.67
CA ILE A 116 -12.93 -10.04 2.79
C ILE A 116 -12.77 -8.52 2.81
N ASP A 117 -11.56 -8.01 2.70
CA ASP A 117 -11.25 -6.59 2.85
C ASP A 117 -11.87 -5.76 1.74
N SER A 118 -11.59 -6.11 0.48
CA SER A 118 -12.15 -5.42 -0.69
C SER A 118 -13.68 -5.51 -0.75
N SER A 119 -14.25 -6.64 -0.33
CA SER A 119 -15.70 -6.84 -0.28
C SER A 119 -16.36 -6.04 0.83
N SER A 120 -15.68 -5.88 1.97
CA SER A 120 -16.16 -5.06 3.10
C SER A 120 -16.22 -3.57 2.72
N ILE A 121 -15.22 -3.09 1.99
CA ILE A 121 -15.22 -1.74 1.42
C ILE A 121 -16.39 -1.57 0.44
N ALA A 122 -16.54 -2.49 -0.51
CA ALA A 122 -17.62 -2.43 -1.49
C ALA A 122 -19.02 -2.45 -0.83
N LYS A 123 -19.20 -3.25 0.23
CA LYS A 123 -20.42 -3.26 1.02
C LYS A 123 -20.67 -1.88 1.66
N ASN A 124 -19.67 -1.34 2.35
CA ASN A 124 -19.80 -0.06 3.05
C ASN A 124 -20.12 1.10 2.10
N LEU A 125 -19.45 1.17 0.95
CA LEU A 125 -19.70 2.18 -0.06
C LEU A 125 -21.12 2.06 -0.65
N ASN A 126 -21.60 0.84 -0.88
CA ASN A 126 -22.95 0.59 -1.36
C ASN A 126 -24.01 1.02 -0.33
N GLU A 127 -23.83 0.69 0.95
CA GLU A 127 -24.74 1.09 2.03
C GLU A 127 -24.85 2.62 2.16
N ASN A 128 -23.76 3.34 1.86
CA ASN A 128 -23.73 4.80 1.82
C ASN A 128 -24.21 5.38 0.47
N ARG A 129 -24.80 4.55 -0.42
CA ARG A 129 -25.37 4.94 -1.72
C ARG A 129 -24.38 5.62 -2.67
N ILE A 130 -23.12 5.28 -2.58
CA ILE A 130 -22.10 5.75 -3.50
C ILE A 130 -22.19 4.89 -4.77
N ASN A 131 -22.34 5.54 -5.91
CA ASN A 131 -22.33 4.83 -7.20
C ASN A 131 -20.92 4.26 -7.41
N LEU A 132 -20.79 2.94 -7.31
CA LEU A 132 -19.50 2.28 -7.18
C LEU A 132 -19.07 1.63 -8.49
N ASN A 133 -17.95 2.13 -9.02
CA ASN A 133 -17.23 1.53 -10.13
C ASN A 133 -16.14 0.60 -9.59
N THR A 134 -16.30 -0.70 -9.81
CA THR A 134 -15.39 -1.71 -9.26
C THR A 134 -14.59 -2.40 -10.35
N PHE A 135 -13.36 -2.76 -10.03
CA PHE A 135 -12.41 -3.35 -10.97
C PHE A 135 -11.73 -4.56 -10.36
N SER A 136 -11.60 -5.63 -11.14
CA SER A 136 -10.82 -6.81 -10.75
C SER A 136 -9.92 -7.29 -11.87
N VAL A 137 -8.91 -8.07 -11.51
CA VAL A 137 -8.10 -8.82 -12.46
C VAL A 137 -8.78 -10.15 -12.78
N GLU A 138 -8.80 -10.53 -14.05
CA GLU A 138 -9.16 -11.86 -14.52
C GLU A 138 -7.92 -12.49 -15.17
N ILE A 139 -7.44 -13.59 -14.61
CA ILE A 139 -6.31 -14.35 -15.15
C ILE A 139 -6.87 -15.65 -15.73
N LYS A 140 -7.08 -15.70 -17.03
CA LYS A 140 -7.70 -16.86 -17.69
C LYS A 140 -6.91 -18.14 -17.42
N ASN A 141 -7.62 -19.22 -17.13
CA ASN A 141 -7.11 -20.59 -16.90
C ASN A 141 -6.13 -20.71 -15.71
N SER A 142 -6.00 -19.67 -14.89
CA SER A 142 -5.14 -19.69 -13.73
C SER A 142 -5.89 -20.17 -12.48
N LYS A 143 -5.20 -20.97 -11.66
CA LYS A 143 -5.68 -21.31 -10.30
C LYS A 143 -5.72 -20.12 -9.34
N TYR A 144 -5.12 -19.01 -9.74
CA TYR A 144 -5.10 -17.74 -9.00
C TYR A 144 -6.17 -16.76 -9.49
N ASP A 145 -7.06 -17.17 -10.41
CA ASP A 145 -8.15 -16.33 -10.87
C ASP A 145 -9.25 -16.22 -9.81
N GLU A 146 -9.38 -15.05 -9.22
CA GLU A 146 -10.41 -14.70 -8.23
C GLU A 146 -11.62 -13.98 -8.85
N SER A 147 -11.67 -13.83 -10.16
CA SER A 147 -12.69 -13.02 -10.87
C SER A 147 -14.12 -13.52 -10.65
N ASN A 148 -14.32 -14.78 -10.29
CA ASN A 148 -15.64 -15.31 -9.93
C ASN A 148 -16.15 -14.74 -8.61
N TRP A 149 -15.27 -14.61 -7.61
CA TRP A 149 -15.61 -14.04 -6.31
C TRP A 149 -15.92 -12.54 -6.41
N SER A 150 -15.08 -11.79 -7.12
CA SER A 150 -15.33 -10.36 -7.36
C SER A 150 -16.66 -10.12 -8.10
N ARG A 151 -17.01 -10.96 -9.07
CA ARG A 151 -18.28 -10.89 -9.80
C ARG A 151 -19.48 -11.12 -8.86
N GLU A 152 -19.42 -12.12 -7.98
CA GLU A 152 -20.49 -12.39 -7.03
C GLU A 152 -20.69 -11.23 -6.06
N VAL A 153 -19.63 -10.62 -5.57
CA VAL A 153 -19.69 -9.43 -4.70
C VAL A 153 -20.28 -8.25 -5.49
N ALA A 154 -19.80 -8.01 -6.71
CA ALA A 154 -20.28 -6.94 -7.57
C ALA A 154 -21.79 -7.09 -7.85
N ARG A 155 -22.24 -8.31 -8.17
CA ARG A 155 -23.67 -8.61 -8.37
C ARG A 155 -24.49 -8.36 -7.11
N LYS A 156 -23.98 -8.79 -5.94
CA LYS A 156 -24.66 -8.62 -4.65
C LYS A 156 -24.88 -7.16 -4.30
N TYR A 157 -23.91 -6.31 -4.57
CA TYR A 157 -23.95 -4.88 -4.23
C TYR A 157 -24.32 -3.97 -5.41
N GLY A 158 -24.64 -4.54 -6.57
CA GLY A 158 -25.12 -3.77 -7.73
C GLY A 158 -24.08 -2.77 -8.26
N THR A 159 -22.79 -3.10 -8.22
CA THR A 159 -21.73 -2.22 -8.67
C THR A 159 -21.54 -2.27 -10.19
N ASN A 160 -21.03 -1.18 -10.78
CA ASN A 160 -20.57 -1.18 -12.16
C ASN A 160 -19.20 -1.88 -12.21
N HIS A 161 -19.20 -3.18 -12.50
CA HIS A 161 -18.01 -4.01 -12.42
C HIS A 161 -17.34 -4.24 -13.76
N GLU A 162 -16.07 -3.86 -13.88
CA GLU A 162 -15.23 -4.09 -15.04
C GLU A 162 -14.07 -5.05 -14.69
N LYS A 163 -13.82 -6.04 -15.55
CA LYS A 163 -12.70 -6.97 -15.39
C LYS A 163 -11.58 -6.60 -16.34
N VAL A 164 -10.39 -6.52 -15.80
CA VAL A 164 -9.15 -6.33 -16.54
C VAL A 164 -8.56 -7.72 -16.82
N GLN A 165 -8.61 -8.14 -18.08
CA GLN A 165 -8.03 -9.42 -18.46
C GLN A 165 -6.53 -9.30 -18.55
N ILE A 166 -5.85 -10.18 -17.83
CA ILE A 166 -4.40 -10.39 -17.90
C ILE A 166 -4.17 -11.75 -18.57
N ASP A 167 -3.35 -11.76 -19.60
CA ASP A 167 -2.94 -13.01 -20.25
C ASP A 167 -1.99 -13.77 -19.32
N GLU A 168 -2.05 -15.09 -19.28
CA GLU A 168 -1.06 -15.92 -18.58
C GLU A 168 0.36 -15.68 -19.11
N ASN A 169 0.48 -15.37 -20.40
CA ASN A 169 1.73 -14.94 -21.02
C ASN A 169 1.88 -13.42 -20.93
N ILE A 170 2.17 -12.92 -19.73
CA ILE A 170 2.46 -11.52 -19.52
C ILE A 170 3.63 -11.11 -20.42
N LYS A 171 3.46 -10.05 -21.20
CA LYS A 171 4.52 -9.57 -22.10
C LYS A 171 5.68 -9.02 -21.30
N ASP A 172 6.90 -9.30 -21.75
CA ASP A 172 8.13 -8.77 -21.12
C ASP A 172 8.05 -7.26 -20.89
N ASN A 173 7.52 -6.51 -21.86
CA ASN A 173 7.33 -5.06 -21.71
C ASN A 173 6.44 -4.65 -20.55
N ASP A 174 5.40 -5.43 -20.20
CA ASP A 174 4.53 -5.12 -19.07
C ASP A 174 5.23 -5.45 -17.75
N ILE A 175 6.04 -6.51 -17.72
CA ILE A 175 6.88 -6.85 -16.56
C ILE A 175 7.90 -5.72 -16.33
N PHE A 176 8.68 -5.36 -17.35
CA PHE A 176 9.66 -4.29 -17.22
C PHE A 176 9.01 -2.94 -16.84
N SER A 177 7.87 -2.60 -17.45
CA SER A 177 7.16 -1.37 -17.10
C SER A 177 6.66 -1.37 -15.65
N SER A 178 6.26 -2.52 -15.11
CA SER A 178 5.87 -2.62 -13.70
C SER A 178 7.05 -2.42 -12.76
N ILE A 179 8.21 -2.99 -13.10
CA ILE A 179 9.46 -2.81 -12.34
C ILE A 179 9.93 -1.34 -12.43
N ASP A 180 9.92 -0.76 -13.63
CA ASP A 180 10.31 0.64 -13.85
C ASP A 180 9.39 1.65 -13.13
N SER A 181 8.18 1.23 -12.75
CA SER A 181 7.26 2.07 -11.95
C SER A 181 7.64 2.15 -10.47
N LEU A 182 8.55 1.29 -10.02
CA LEU A 182 9.04 1.27 -8.64
C LEU A 182 10.24 2.21 -8.49
N ASP A 183 10.30 2.88 -7.35
CA ASP A 183 11.42 3.75 -7.01
C ASP A 183 12.66 2.99 -6.54
N GLU A 184 12.47 1.78 -6.00
CA GLU A 184 13.51 0.91 -5.46
C GLU A 184 13.10 -0.57 -5.58
N PRO A 185 14.03 -1.52 -5.39
CA PRO A 185 13.71 -2.93 -5.44
C PRO A 185 12.62 -3.33 -4.45
N TYR A 186 11.69 -4.15 -4.91
CA TYR A 186 10.56 -4.65 -4.13
C TYR A 186 10.20 -6.08 -4.55
N SER A 187 10.16 -7.02 -3.61
CA SER A 187 10.04 -8.45 -3.89
C SER A 187 8.61 -8.97 -3.68
N ASP A 188 7.63 -8.37 -4.39
CA ASP A 188 6.27 -8.86 -4.38
C ASP A 188 5.77 -9.10 -5.81
N PRO A 189 5.44 -10.36 -6.17
CA PRO A 189 4.97 -10.70 -7.52
C PRO A 189 3.61 -10.07 -7.86
N SER A 190 2.86 -9.58 -6.88
CA SER A 190 1.57 -8.91 -7.10
C SER A 190 1.73 -7.55 -7.79
N ILE A 191 2.96 -7.01 -7.88
CA ILE A 191 3.20 -5.72 -8.54
C ILE A 191 2.76 -5.71 -10.00
N VAL A 192 2.96 -6.79 -10.74
CA VAL A 192 2.62 -6.87 -12.16
C VAL A 192 1.09 -6.78 -12.38
N PRO A 193 0.26 -7.64 -11.78
CA PRO A 193 -1.19 -7.52 -11.93
C PRO A 193 -1.73 -6.19 -11.35
N SER A 194 -1.18 -5.69 -10.25
CA SER A 194 -1.57 -4.41 -9.66
C SER A 194 -1.25 -3.22 -10.58
N PHE A 195 -0.07 -3.23 -11.21
CA PHE A 195 0.32 -2.24 -12.20
C PHE A 195 -0.61 -2.24 -13.41
N LEU A 196 -0.90 -3.41 -13.98
CA LEU A 196 -1.76 -3.54 -15.15
C LEU A 196 -3.21 -3.11 -14.85
N LEU A 197 -3.72 -3.48 -13.68
CA LEU A 197 -5.02 -3.04 -13.19
C LEU A 197 -5.06 -1.51 -13.02
N SER A 198 -4.07 -0.94 -12.34
CA SER A 198 -3.95 0.50 -12.12
C SER A 198 -3.81 1.27 -13.44
N LYS A 199 -3.01 0.78 -14.37
CA LYS A 199 -2.84 1.34 -15.73
C LYS A 199 -4.15 1.38 -16.50
N GLN A 200 -5.01 0.37 -16.34
CA GLN A 200 -6.32 0.34 -16.99
C GLN A 200 -7.28 1.34 -16.33
N ILE A 201 -7.34 1.35 -15.00
CA ILE A 201 -8.21 2.25 -14.23
C ILE A 201 -7.84 3.71 -14.47
N ALA A 202 -6.54 4.03 -14.52
CA ALA A 202 -6.03 5.38 -14.72
C ALA A 202 -6.48 6.04 -16.03
N LYS A 203 -7.00 5.27 -16.99
CA LYS A 203 -7.60 5.83 -18.21
C LYS A 203 -8.91 6.57 -17.95
N LYS A 204 -9.62 6.23 -16.87
CA LYS A 204 -10.94 6.78 -16.54
C LYS A 204 -10.95 7.48 -15.17
N TYR A 205 -10.20 6.97 -14.20
CA TYR A 205 -10.24 7.39 -12.80
C TYR A 205 -8.86 7.82 -12.32
N LYS A 206 -8.82 8.91 -11.55
CA LYS A 206 -7.58 9.39 -10.90
C LYS A 206 -7.39 8.82 -9.50
N VAL A 207 -8.47 8.34 -8.88
CA VAL A 207 -8.47 7.81 -7.52
C VAL A 207 -9.08 6.42 -7.53
N ALA A 208 -8.43 5.49 -6.84
CA ALA A 208 -8.97 4.17 -6.56
C ALA A 208 -8.76 3.83 -5.08
N ILE A 209 -9.77 3.18 -4.48
CA ILE A 209 -9.71 2.65 -3.12
C ILE A 209 -9.40 1.16 -3.20
N SER A 210 -8.55 0.69 -2.28
CA SER A 210 -8.18 -0.73 -2.16
C SER A 210 -8.38 -1.23 -0.72
N GLY A 211 -8.30 -2.56 -0.55
CA GLY A 211 -8.32 -3.23 0.75
C GLY A 211 -6.97 -3.29 1.46
N ASP A 212 -5.94 -2.61 0.93
CA ASP A 212 -4.60 -2.65 1.49
C ASP A 212 -4.56 -2.14 2.95
N GLY A 213 -3.79 -2.81 3.79
CA GLY A 213 -3.72 -2.53 5.22
C GLY A 213 -4.67 -3.40 6.06
N GLY A 214 -5.65 -4.08 5.46
CA GLY A 214 -6.59 -4.95 6.17
C GLY A 214 -5.88 -6.13 6.84
N ASP A 215 -5.09 -6.88 6.09
CA ASP A 215 -4.32 -8.01 6.57
C ASP A 215 -3.30 -7.62 7.64
N GLU A 216 -2.65 -6.46 7.50
CA GLU A 216 -1.68 -5.92 8.46
C GLU A 216 -2.33 -5.58 9.80
N LEU A 217 -3.48 -4.95 9.77
CA LEU A 217 -4.18 -4.50 10.99
C LEU A 217 -4.95 -5.62 11.68
N LEU A 218 -5.52 -6.54 10.90
CA LEU A 218 -6.43 -7.59 11.41
C LEU A 218 -5.78 -8.97 11.47
N GLY A 219 -4.49 -9.09 11.15
CA GLY A 219 -3.75 -10.34 11.25
C GLY A 219 -4.14 -11.38 10.18
N GLY A 220 -4.55 -10.96 8.99
CA GLY A 220 -5.04 -11.84 7.92
C GLY A 220 -3.98 -12.75 7.32
N TYR A 221 -2.71 -12.37 7.33
CA TYR A 221 -1.63 -13.18 6.77
C TYR A 221 -1.37 -14.46 7.58
N ARG A 222 -1.21 -15.59 6.88
CA ARG A 222 -0.85 -16.87 7.48
C ARG A 222 0.43 -16.82 8.33
N ARG A 223 1.38 -15.94 7.98
CA ARG A 223 2.62 -15.72 8.74
C ARG A 223 2.36 -15.25 10.16
N PHE A 224 1.33 -14.42 10.40
CA PHE A 224 0.96 -13.97 11.74
C PHE A 224 0.40 -15.11 12.59
N GLN A 225 -0.45 -15.96 12.01
CA GLN A 225 -0.98 -17.14 12.69
C GLN A 225 0.13 -18.12 13.07
N LYS A 226 1.12 -18.32 12.16
CA LYS A 226 2.28 -19.17 12.45
C LYS A 226 3.13 -18.57 13.57
N ALA A 227 3.44 -17.28 13.54
CA ALA A 227 4.21 -16.61 14.58
C ALA A 227 3.55 -16.70 15.97
N LEU A 228 2.22 -16.57 16.04
CA LEU A 228 1.47 -16.75 17.28
C LEU A 228 1.55 -18.20 17.80
N ALA A 229 1.42 -19.19 16.91
CA ALA A 229 1.54 -20.60 17.27
C ALA A 229 2.94 -20.96 17.79
N ASP A 230 3.99 -20.44 17.17
CA ASP A 230 5.38 -20.65 17.59
C ASP A 230 5.66 -19.97 18.94
N LYS A 231 5.14 -18.76 19.17
CA LYS A 231 5.22 -18.09 20.48
C LYS A 231 4.56 -18.91 21.60
N THR A 232 3.39 -19.46 21.34
CA THR A 232 2.67 -20.32 22.30
C THR A 232 3.45 -21.59 22.62
N ARG A 233 4.12 -22.20 21.62
CA ARG A 233 5.00 -23.36 21.83
C ARG A 233 6.21 -23.02 22.72
N LEU A 234 6.86 -21.87 22.48
CA LEU A 234 8.03 -21.44 23.26
C LEU A 234 7.68 -21.07 24.72
N GLN A 235 6.43 -20.64 24.99
CA GLN A 235 5.98 -20.35 26.35
C GLN A 235 5.60 -21.60 27.15
N ASN A 236 5.47 -22.76 26.50
CA ASN A 236 5.13 -24.04 27.11
C ASN A 236 6.35 -24.97 27.27
N ILE A 237 7.57 -24.49 27.02
CA ILE A 237 8.85 -25.14 27.28
C ILE A 237 9.50 -24.48 28.49
#